data_be06003ac7ca71b1506f3a1f848e2834
#
_entry.id   be06003ac7ca71b1506f3a1f848e2834
#
_cell.length_a   1.000
_cell.length_b   1.000
_cell.length_c   1.000
_cell.angle_alpha   90.00
_cell.angle_beta   90.00
_cell.angle_gamma   90.00
#
_symmetry.space_group_name_H-M   'P 1'
#
loop_
_entity.id
_entity.type
_entity.pdbx_description
1 polymer ?
#
loop_
_entity_poly.entity_id
_entity_poly.type
_entity_poly.pdbx_seq_one_letter_code
_entity_poly.pdbx_strand_id
1 'polypeptide(L)'
;MTGNYKQETAPTRLTEAKGTSLAREIFTSNFWMSGLAIVKYIPRSFRVKQVDGMAFYTDAKHDEFRNRVFQTTPANPRQWGTMSVAQMLHHLNLACGGSRGFYTLPDESYFVSRTVFRWILVDWFPEQPVGLRLPKGFKIPHTAQFDFDFEKQQLLKILDATWQARSAADWGPHPMFGPMTVKEWGKLLQIHIDYHLRQFAA
;
A
#
# COMPACT_ATOMS: atom_id res chain seq x y z
N MET A 1 24.41 -18.50 -3.30
CA MET A 1 24.22 -18.59 -1.84
C MET A 1 22.78 -18.25 -1.55
N THR A 2 21.97 -19.27 -1.29
CA THR A 2 20.51 -19.13 -1.06
C THR A 2 20.30 -18.75 0.40
N GLY A 3 20.01 -17.48 0.65
CA GLY A 3 19.63 -17.02 1.98
C GLY A 3 18.23 -17.53 2.32
N ASN A 4 18.16 -18.58 3.12
CA ASN A 4 16.95 -19.05 3.75
C ASN A 4 16.45 -17.98 4.73
N TYR A 5 15.43 -17.23 4.33
CA TYR A 5 14.65 -16.43 5.25
C TYR A 5 13.82 -17.40 6.10
N LYS A 6 14.39 -17.83 7.24
CA LYS A 6 13.63 -18.59 8.24
C LYS A 6 12.51 -17.71 8.75
N GLN A 7 11.28 -18.15 8.54
CA GLN A 7 10.13 -17.68 9.30
C GLN A 7 10.40 -17.96 10.78
N GLU A 8 10.74 -16.95 11.55
CA GLU A 8 10.62 -17.03 12.99
C GLU A 8 9.13 -17.05 13.33
N THR A 9 8.67 -18.22 13.72
CA THR A 9 7.35 -18.41 14.31
C THR A 9 7.31 -17.68 15.65
N ALA A 10 6.61 -16.55 15.69
CA ALA A 10 6.32 -15.87 16.95
C ALA A 10 5.49 -16.81 17.87
N PRO A 11 5.80 -16.88 19.16
CA PRO A 11 5.08 -17.75 20.08
C PRO A 11 3.64 -17.25 20.24
N THR A 12 2.72 -18.16 20.00
CA THR A 12 1.29 -18.02 20.28
C THR A 12 1.07 -17.80 21.78
N ARG A 13 0.76 -16.58 22.18
CA ARG A 13 -0.01 -16.32 23.41
C ARG A 13 -1.13 -15.36 23.04
N LEU A 14 -2.26 -15.96 22.74
CA LEU A 14 -3.56 -15.29 22.81
C LEU A 14 -3.87 -15.05 24.30
N THR A 15 -3.48 -13.90 24.81
CA THR A 15 -4.11 -13.35 26.01
C THR A 15 -5.26 -12.47 25.53
N GLU A 16 -6.45 -12.81 25.99
CA GLU A 16 -7.70 -12.09 25.82
C GLU A 16 -7.50 -10.57 25.94
N ALA A 17 -7.54 -9.88 24.84
CA ALA A 17 -7.70 -8.43 24.83
C ALA A 17 -9.17 -8.14 25.14
N LYS A 18 -9.49 -7.97 26.43
CA LYS A 18 -10.71 -7.35 26.90
C LYS A 18 -10.94 -6.06 26.13
N GLY A 19 -12.15 -5.91 25.61
CA GLY A 19 -12.61 -4.79 24.81
C GLY A 19 -12.12 -3.42 25.30
N THR A 20 -11.06 -2.97 24.69
CA THR A 20 -10.67 -1.56 24.78
C THR A 20 -11.59 -0.81 23.84
N SER A 21 -12.41 0.05 24.43
CA SER A 21 -13.46 0.78 23.76
C SER A 21 -12.93 1.45 22.49
N LEU A 22 -13.72 1.42 21.44
CA LEU A 22 -13.53 2.16 20.18
C LEU A 22 -13.06 3.60 20.41
N ALA A 23 -13.51 4.23 21.52
CA ALA A 23 -13.12 5.56 21.96
C ALA A 23 -11.61 5.70 22.24
N ARG A 24 -10.94 4.65 22.72
CA ARG A 24 -9.51 4.73 23.07
C ARG A 24 -8.60 4.69 21.83
N GLU A 25 -8.99 3.99 20.78
CA GLU A 25 -8.26 3.98 19.51
C GLU A 25 -8.47 5.27 18.71
N ILE A 26 -9.65 5.89 18.80
CA ILE A 26 -9.97 7.17 18.18
C ILE A 26 -9.12 8.30 18.79
N PHE A 27 -8.76 8.23 20.07
CA PHE A 27 -7.99 9.24 20.78
C PHE A 27 -6.47 9.02 20.78
N THR A 28 -5.95 8.01 20.07
CA THR A 28 -4.48 7.87 19.92
C THR A 28 -3.93 8.98 19.04
N SER A 29 -2.73 9.47 19.36
CA SER A 29 -2.03 10.53 18.59
C SER A 29 -1.92 10.20 17.10
N ASN A 30 -2.01 8.93 16.74
CA ASN A 30 -1.94 8.41 15.37
C ASN A 30 -3.19 8.71 14.54
N PHE A 31 -4.38 8.66 15.15
CA PHE A 31 -5.65 8.97 14.48
C PHE A 31 -5.71 10.45 14.10
N TRP A 32 -5.37 11.34 15.01
CA TRP A 32 -5.42 12.78 14.77
C TRP A 32 -4.46 13.23 13.66
N MET A 33 -3.25 12.68 13.62
CA MET A 33 -2.28 12.99 12.56
C MET A 33 -2.76 12.54 11.18
N SER A 34 -3.38 11.36 11.08
CA SER A 34 -4.00 10.89 9.83
C SER A 34 -5.24 11.72 9.48
N GLY A 35 -6.05 12.09 10.47
CA GLY A 35 -7.23 12.95 10.29
C GLY A 35 -6.86 14.31 9.74
N LEU A 36 -5.82 14.98 10.26
CA LEU A 36 -5.34 16.25 9.76
C LEU A 36 -4.81 16.15 8.32
N ALA A 37 -4.09 15.08 7.98
CA ALA A 37 -3.64 14.85 6.61
C ALA A 37 -4.83 14.70 5.65
N ILE A 38 -5.87 13.95 6.05
CA ILE A 38 -7.09 13.75 5.26
C ILE A 38 -7.82 15.08 5.04
N VAL A 39 -8.08 15.86 6.11
CA VAL A 39 -8.81 17.13 6.02
C VAL A 39 -8.13 18.11 5.06
N LYS A 40 -6.80 18.15 5.03
CA LYS A 40 -6.04 19.00 4.11
C LYS A 40 -6.31 18.68 2.63
N TYR A 41 -6.63 17.44 2.30
CA TYR A 41 -6.85 16.98 0.91
C TYR A 41 -8.33 17.03 0.46
N ILE A 42 -9.27 17.21 1.38
CA ILE A 42 -10.69 17.31 1.04
C ILE A 42 -10.98 18.36 -0.06
N PRO A 43 -10.50 19.62 0.06
CA PRO A 43 -10.78 20.62 -0.98
C PRO A 43 -10.18 20.26 -2.34
N ARG A 44 -9.07 19.54 -2.37
CA ARG A 44 -8.41 19.11 -3.59
C ARG A 44 -9.17 17.99 -4.27
N SER A 45 -9.76 17.06 -3.52
CA SER A 45 -10.54 15.94 -4.07
C SER A 45 -11.75 16.37 -4.89
N PHE A 46 -12.32 17.53 -4.62
CA PHE A 46 -13.40 18.09 -5.44
C PHE A 46 -12.93 18.70 -6.77
N ARG A 47 -11.65 19.00 -6.92
CA ARG A 47 -11.07 19.64 -8.11
C ARG A 47 -10.35 18.68 -9.04
N VAL A 48 -10.01 17.49 -8.55
CA VAL A 48 -9.25 16.49 -9.31
C VAL A 48 -10.19 15.40 -9.77
N LYS A 49 -10.09 15.02 -11.05
CA LYS A 49 -10.88 13.92 -11.61
C LYS A 49 -10.60 12.62 -10.85
N GLN A 50 -11.68 11.94 -10.47
CA GLN A 50 -11.57 10.63 -9.81
C GLN A 50 -10.89 9.62 -10.71
N VAL A 51 -10.02 8.79 -10.09
CA VAL A 51 -9.31 7.72 -10.77
C VAL A 51 -10.26 6.54 -11.00
N ASP A 52 -10.36 6.07 -12.23
CA ASP A 52 -11.07 4.83 -12.52
C ASP A 52 -10.17 3.62 -12.16
N GLY A 53 -10.60 2.81 -11.21
CA GLY A 53 -9.83 1.63 -10.79
C GLY A 53 -9.67 0.57 -11.88
N MET A 54 -10.61 0.49 -12.83
CA MET A 54 -10.48 -0.45 -13.94
C MET A 54 -9.39 -0.04 -14.94
N ALA A 55 -9.03 1.24 -15.00
CA ALA A 55 -7.94 1.72 -15.83
C ALA A 55 -6.58 1.10 -15.46
N PHE A 56 -6.39 0.71 -14.19
CA PHE A 56 -5.17 0.05 -13.72
C PHE A 56 -4.85 -1.24 -14.49
N TYR A 57 -5.88 -1.95 -14.95
CA TYR A 57 -5.76 -3.26 -15.61
C TYR A 57 -5.66 -3.16 -17.14
N THR A 58 -5.57 -1.96 -17.70
CA THR A 58 -5.31 -1.77 -19.13
C THR A 58 -3.84 -2.02 -19.47
N ASP A 59 -3.57 -2.50 -20.67
CA ASP A 59 -2.21 -2.73 -21.15
C ASP A 59 -1.38 -1.43 -21.06
N ALA A 60 -1.96 -0.30 -21.45
CA ALA A 60 -1.29 1.00 -21.40
C ALA A 60 -0.86 1.38 -19.98
N LYS A 61 -1.70 1.13 -18.97
CA LYS A 61 -1.38 1.47 -17.58
C LYS A 61 -0.38 0.49 -16.98
N HIS A 62 -0.48 -0.79 -17.33
CA HIS A 62 0.52 -1.80 -16.96
C HIS A 62 1.90 -1.43 -17.51
N ASP A 63 1.99 -1.10 -18.81
CA ASP A 63 3.25 -0.72 -19.46
C ASP A 63 3.81 0.58 -18.84
N GLU A 64 2.97 1.56 -18.55
CA GLU A 64 3.37 2.80 -17.87
C GLU A 64 4.07 2.51 -16.54
N PHE A 65 3.41 1.79 -15.63
CA PHE A 65 3.98 1.50 -14.30
C PHE A 65 5.20 0.58 -14.39
N ARG A 66 5.14 -0.42 -15.26
CA ARG A 66 6.25 -1.34 -15.47
C ARG A 66 7.50 -0.59 -15.97
N ASN A 67 7.34 0.31 -16.92
CA ASN A 67 8.44 1.12 -17.45
C ASN A 67 9.00 2.07 -16.40
N ARG A 68 8.17 2.75 -15.62
CA ARG A 68 8.60 3.63 -14.51
C ARG A 68 9.39 2.85 -13.46
N VAL A 69 8.91 1.68 -13.04
CA VAL A 69 9.65 0.79 -12.14
C VAL A 69 10.96 0.34 -12.76
N PHE A 70 10.94 -0.05 -14.04
CA PHE A 70 12.15 -0.47 -14.75
C PHE A 70 13.22 0.63 -14.84
N GLN A 71 12.82 1.88 -15.02
CA GLN A 71 13.72 3.03 -15.08
C GLN A 71 14.20 3.51 -13.71
N THR A 72 13.58 3.07 -12.62
CA THR A 72 14.00 3.44 -11.27
C THR A 72 15.41 2.94 -10.98
N THR A 73 16.22 3.79 -10.37
CA THR A 73 17.61 3.52 -9.98
C THR A 73 17.84 3.84 -8.50
N PRO A 74 18.89 3.33 -7.86
CA PRO A 74 19.23 3.70 -6.49
C PRO A 74 19.51 5.20 -6.30
N ALA A 75 19.87 5.91 -7.40
CA ALA A 75 20.21 7.33 -7.40
C ALA A 75 19.00 8.25 -7.56
N ASN A 76 17.79 7.74 -7.76
CA ASN A 76 16.60 8.56 -7.89
C ASN A 76 16.43 9.50 -6.67
N PRO A 77 16.26 10.83 -6.87
CA PRO A 77 16.20 11.79 -5.78
C PRO A 77 14.86 11.66 -5.03
N ARG A 78 14.96 11.54 -3.71
CA ARG A 78 13.77 11.52 -2.85
C ARG A 78 13.17 12.92 -2.70
N GLN A 79 11.90 13.06 -3.01
CA GLN A 79 11.15 14.30 -2.94
C GLN A 79 10.54 14.54 -1.54
N TRP A 80 10.12 13.48 -0.84
CA TRP A 80 9.56 13.52 0.52
C TRP A 80 9.71 12.19 1.25
N GLY A 81 9.39 12.19 2.57
CA GLY A 81 9.45 10.99 3.41
C GLY A 81 10.87 10.62 3.83
N THR A 82 11.05 9.40 4.32
CA THR A 82 12.31 8.93 4.91
C THR A 82 12.86 7.63 4.31
N MET A 83 12.07 6.90 3.53
CA MET A 83 12.50 5.65 2.89
C MET A 83 13.63 5.88 1.89
N SER A 84 14.51 4.89 1.72
CA SER A 84 15.38 4.76 0.56
C SER A 84 14.59 4.24 -0.64
N VAL A 85 15.17 4.27 -1.85
CA VAL A 85 14.55 3.69 -3.05
C VAL A 85 14.27 2.20 -2.86
N ALA A 86 15.22 1.44 -2.32
CA ALA A 86 15.05 0.01 -2.06
C ALA A 86 13.95 -0.27 -1.01
N GLN A 87 13.85 0.56 0.02
CA GLN A 87 12.77 0.47 1.02
C GLN A 87 11.40 0.79 0.39
N MET A 88 11.32 1.74 -0.52
CA MET A 88 10.10 2.06 -1.25
C MET A 88 9.67 0.89 -2.15
N LEU A 89 10.59 0.28 -2.88
CA LEU A 89 10.30 -0.90 -3.71
C LEU A 89 9.80 -2.07 -2.85
N HIS A 90 10.45 -2.34 -1.71
CA HIS A 90 9.99 -3.35 -0.77
C HIS A 90 8.58 -3.05 -0.23
N HIS A 91 8.32 -1.79 0.12
CA HIS A 91 6.99 -1.35 0.55
C HIS A 91 5.92 -1.59 -0.52
N LEU A 92 6.21 -1.27 -1.78
CA LEU A 92 5.31 -1.56 -2.90
C LEU A 92 5.14 -3.06 -3.12
N ASN A 93 6.18 -3.87 -2.94
CA ASN A 93 6.09 -5.32 -3.00
C ASN A 93 5.09 -5.87 -1.96
N LEU A 94 5.16 -5.41 -0.71
CA LEU A 94 4.21 -5.79 0.33
C LEU A 94 2.78 -5.34 -0.03
N ALA A 95 2.61 -4.07 -0.42
CA ALA A 95 1.30 -3.48 -0.70
C ALA A 95 0.61 -4.13 -1.91
N CYS A 96 1.34 -4.35 -3.00
CA CYS A 96 0.81 -4.94 -4.22
C CYS A 96 0.72 -6.47 -4.13
N GLY A 97 1.73 -7.10 -3.53
CA GLY A 97 1.83 -8.56 -3.49
C GLY A 97 0.93 -9.22 -2.45
N GLY A 98 0.54 -8.51 -1.40
CA GLY A 98 -0.36 -9.03 -0.37
C GLY A 98 -1.71 -9.47 -0.94
N SER A 99 -2.29 -8.68 -1.84
CA SER A 99 -3.56 -8.99 -2.52
C SER A 99 -3.51 -10.24 -3.42
N ARG A 100 -2.30 -10.62 -3.85
CA ARG A 100 -2.06 -11.73 -4.78
C ARG A 100 -1.39 -12.94 -4.12
N GLY A 101 -1.28 -12.94 -2.78
CA GLY A 101 -0.69 -14.05 -2.02
C GLY A 101 0.84 -14.18 -2.11
N PHE A 102 1.54 -13.17 -2.64
CA PHE A 102 3.01 -13.14 -2.60
C PHE A 102 3.53 -12.93 -1.18
N TYR A 103 2.75 -12.25 -0.35
CA TYR A 103 3.06 -11.97 1.04
C TYR A 103 1.83 -12.20 1.92
N THR A 104 2.05 -12.80 3.08
CA THR A 104 1.02 -12.90 4.12
C THR A 104 1.12 -11.70 5.04
N LEU A 105 0.09 -10.86 5.03
CA LEU A 105 0.02 -9.68 5.88
C LEU A 105 -1.03 -9.90 6.98
N PRO A 106 -0.79 -9.43 8.21
CA PRO A 106 -1.76 -9.54 9.29
C PRO A 106 -3.02 -8.72 8.98
N ASP A 107 -4.18 -9.22 9.34
CA ASP A 107 -5.43 -8.44 9.29
C ASP A 107 -5.43 -7.44 10.47
N GLU A 108 -5.22 -6.18 10.15
CA GLU A 108 -5.29 -5.04 11.09
C GLU A 108 -6.57 -4.22 10.86
N SER A 109 -7.53 -4.75 10.10
CA SER A 109 -8.76 -4.05 9.77
C SER A 109 -9.76 -4.08 10.94
N TYR A 110 -10.51 -3.00 11.07
CA TYR A 110 -11.58 -2.85 12.06
C TYR A 110 -12.79 -2.17 11.40
N PHE A 111 -13.93 -2.13 12.08
CA PHE A 111 -15.19 -1.65 11.49
C PHE A 111 -15.06 -0.28 10.79
N VAL A 112 -14.46 0.72 11.45
CA VAL A 112 -14.33 2.06 10.87
C VAL A 112 -13.36 2.07 9.68
N SER A 113 -12.29 1.27 9.72
CA SER A 113 -11.35 1.19 8.60
C SER A 113 -11.97 0.51 7.37
N ARG A 114 -12.81 -0.51 7.59
CA ARG A 114 -13.54 -1.22 6.52
C ARG A 114 -14.67 -0.39 5.90
N THR A 115 -15.13 0.65 6.58
CA THR A 115 -16.28 1.49 6.15
C THR A 115 -15.82 2.91 5.83
N VAL A 116 -15.69 3.77 6.84
CA VAL A 116 -15.43 5.21 6.66
C VAL A 116 -14.07 5.47 6.01
N PHE A 117 -13.00 4.86 6.51
CA PHE A 117 -11.66 5.10 5.95
C PHE A 117 -11.52 4.52 4.53
N ARG A 118 -12.08 3.34 4.28
CA ARG A 118 -12.12 2.78 2.94
C ARG A 118 -12.86 3.72 1.99
N TRP A 119 -14.06 4.18 2.35
CA TRP A 119 -14.82 5.13 1.54
C TRP A 119 -14.02 6.41 1.26
N ILE A 120 -13.39 7.01 2.27
CA ILE A 120 -12.61 8.24 2.08
C ILE A 120 -11.38 7.98 1.20
N LEU A 121 -10.56 6.99 1.55
CA LEU A 121 -9.23 6.81 0.97
C LEU A 121 -9.24 6.04 -0.35
N VAL A 122 -10.19 5.13 -0.52
CA VAL A 122 -10.27 4.31 -1.74
C VAL A 122 -11.30 4.87 -2.71
N ASP A 123 -12.51 5.20 -2.23
CA ASP A 123 -13.59 5.59 -3.14
C ASP A 123 -13.56 7.07 -3.51
N TRP A 124 -13.24 7.94 -2.56
CA TRP A 124 -13.37 9.37 -2.73
C TRP A 124 -12.08 10.10 -3.11
N PHE A 125 -10.93 9.79 -2.52
CA PHE A 125 -9.70 10.50 -2.83
C PHE A 125 -9.14 10.12 -4.20
N PRO A 126 -8.73 11.12 -5.01
CA PRO A 126 -8.10 10.90 -6.31
C PRO A 126 -6.60 10.62 -6.22
N GLU A 127 -5.99 10.86 -5.05
CA GLU A 127 -4.56 10.66 -4.78
C GLU A 127 -4.32 10.35 -3.31
N GLN A 128 -3.19 9.73 -2.99
CA GLN A 128 -2.82 9.43 -1.61
C GLN A 128 -2.34 10.69 -0.88
N PRO A 129 -2.91 11.00 0.31
CA PRO A 129 -2.42 12.11 1.13
C PRO A 129 -0.99 11.88 1.61
N VAL A 130 -0.13 12.90 1.52
CA VAL A 130 1.22 12.85 2.10
C VAL A 130 1.11 12.85 3.63
N GLY A 131 1.89 11.99 4.30
CA GLY A 131 1.90 11.87 5.75
C GLY A 131 0.81 10.96 6.33
N LEU A 132 0.12 10.19 5.47
CA LEU A 132 -0.79 9.15 5.95
C LEU A 132 0.00 8.08 6.72
N ARG A 133 -0.45 7.76 7.93
CA ARG A 133 0.18 6.70 8.73
C ARG A 133 -0.30 5.33 8.27
N LEU A 134 0.65 4.43 8.14
CA LEU A 134 0.42 3.07 7.67
C LEU A 134 0.14 2.10 8.83
N PRO A 135 -0.62 1.02 8.59
CA PRO A 135 -0.69 -0.14 9.46
C PRO A 135 0.70 -0.69 9.79
N LYS A 136 0.81 -1.40 10.92
CA LYS A 136 2.12 -1.92 11.38
C LYS A 136 2.76 -2.85 10.36
N GLY A 137 1.97 -3.68 9.68
CA GLY A 137 2.45 -4.62 8.66
C GLY A 137 3.12 -3.96 7.45
N PHE A 138 2.89 -2.66 7.20
CA PHE A 138 3.55 -1.91 6.12
C PHE A 138 4.68 -0.99 6.61
N LYS A 139 4.96 -0.97 7.91
CA LYS A 139 6.04 -0.15 8.45
C LYS A 139 7.39 -0.80 8.21
N ILE A 140 8.24 -0.10 7.50
CA ILE A 140 9.62 -0.51 7.27
C ILE A 140 10.51 0.22 8.27
N PRO A 141 11.30 -0.50 9.09
CA PRO A 141 12.29 0.15 9.95
C PRO A 141 13.28 0.96 9.11
N HIS A 142 13.64 2.16 9.56
CA HIS A 142 14.59 3.01 8.83
C HIS A 142 15.97 2.35 8.66
N THR A 143 16.33 1.45 9.57
CA THR A 143 17.60 0.69 9.55
C THR A 143 17.54 -0.54 8.64
N ALA A 144 16.37 -0.93 8.15
CA ALA A 144 16.23 -2.11 7.29
C ALA A 144 16.95 -1.88 5.95
N GLN A 145 17.74 -2.85 5.56
CA GLN A 145 18.48 -2.87 4.30
C GLN A 145 17.83 -3.88 3.35
N PHE A 146 17.61 -3.47 2.13
CA PHE A 146 17.05 -4.31 1.07
C PHE A 146 17.95 -4.26 -0.16
N ASP A 147 18.06 -5.38 -0.86
CA ASP A 147 18.71 -5.45 -2.15
C ASP A 147 17.83 -4.77 -3.20
N PHE A 148 18.34 -3.70 -3.80
CA PHE A 148 17.59 -2.89 -4.75
C PHE A 148 17.15 -3.69 -5.98
N ASP A 149 18.07 -4.47 -6.56
CA ASP A 149 17.79 -5.21 -7.79
C ASP A 149 16.80 -6.34 -7.54
N PHE A 150 16.92 -7.03 -6.41
CA PHE A 150 15.95 -8.03 -5.97
C PHE A 150 14.56 -7.43 -5.80
N GLU A 151 14.42 -6.33 -5.05
CA GLU A 151 13.11 -5.70 -4.79
C GLU A 151 12.49 -5.16 -6.08
N LYS A 152 13.29 -4.60 -6.97
CA LYS A 152 12.84 -4.14 -8.28
C LYS A 152 12.31 -5.28 -9.15
N GLN A 153 13.03 -6.39 -9.23
CA GLN A 153 12.58 -7.57 -9.98
C GLN A 153 11.32 -8.17 -9.40
N GLN A 154 11.20 -8.22 -8.08
CA GLN A 154 10.00 -8.69 -7.41
C GLN A 154 8.79 -7.79 -7.73
N LEU A 155 8.95 -6.46 -7.70
CA LEU A 155 7.85 -5.56 -8.05
C LEU A 155 7.39 -5.73 -9.49
N LEU A 156 8.32 -5.85 -10.44
CA LEU A 156 7.98 -6.13 -11.84
C LEU A 156 7.19 -7.43 -11.98
N LYS A 157 7.64 -8.51 -11.32
CA LYS A 157 6.94 -9.79 -11.30
C LYS A 157 5.53 -9.69 -10.70
N ILE A 158 5.36 -8.93 -9.61
CA ILE A 158 4.06 -8.73 -8.97
C ILE A 158 3.13 -7.93 -9.89
N LEU A 159 3.63 -6.89 -10.56
CA LEU A 159 2.84 -6.10 -11.52
C LEU A 159 2.35 -6.98 -12.67
N ASP A 160 3.24 -7.80 -13.25
CA ASP A 160 2.90 -8.73 -14.33
C ASP A 160 1.84 -9.75 -13.87
N ALA A 161 2.02 -10.37 -12.70
CA ALA A 161 1.06 -11.31 -12.13
C ALA A 161 -0.29 -10.66 -11.80
N THR A 162 -0.28 -9.42 -11.33
CA THR A 162 -1.48 -8.65 -11.03
C THR A 162 -2.27 -8.34 -12.31
N TRP A 163 -1.57 -7.93 -13.37
CA TRP A 163 -2.18 -7.69 -14.67
C TRP A 163 -2.75 -8.98 -15.31
N GLN A 164 -2.02 -10.09 -15.25
CA GLN A 164 -2.49 -11.39 -15.74
C GLN A 164 -3.76 -11.84 -15.01
N ALA A 165 -3.86 -11.57 -13.72
CA ALA A 165 -5.00 -11.93 -12.90
C ALA A 165 -6.14 -10.88 -12.88
N ARG A 166 -6.13 -9.91 -13.78
CA ARG A 166 -7.08 -8.78 -13.81
C ARG A 166 -8.56 -9.19 -13.90
N SER A 167 -8.86 -10.32 -14.47
CA SER A 167 -10.21 -10.89 -14.56
C SER A 167 -10.53 -11.88 -13.44
N ALA A 168 -9.60 -12.19 -12.54
CA ALA A 168 -9.86 -13.09 -11.43
C ALA A 168 -10.81 -12.44 -10.42
N ALA A 169 -11.79 -13.21 -9.94
CA ALA A 169 -12.72 -12.76 -8.90
C ALA A 169 -12.08 -12.76 -7.50
N ASP A 170 -11.00 -13.50 -7.33
CA ASP A 170 -10.40 -13.79 -6.02
C ASP A 170 -9.19 -12.90 -5.75
N TRP A 171 -9.46 -11.75 -5.15
CA TRP A 171 -8.45 -10.87 -4.60
C TRP A 171 -8.46 -11.01 -3.07
N GLY A 172 -7.30 -11.22 -2.49
CA GLY A 172 -7.15 -11.30 -1.03
C GLY A 172 -7.63 -10.02 -0.34
N PRO A 173 -8.03 -10.10 0.94
CA PRO A 173 -8.46 -8.92 1.69
C PRO A 173 -7.29 -7.95 1.90
N HIS A 174 -7.60 -6.65 1.91
CA HIS A 174 -6.61 -5.63 2.26
C HIS A 174 -6.41 -5.61 3.79
N PRO A 175 -5.17 -5.57 4.29
CA PRO A 175 -4.89 -5.62 5.73
C PRO A 175 -5.63 -4.58 6.57
N MET A 176 -5.91 -3.39 6.01
CA MET A 176 -6.60 -2.31 6.72
C MET A 176 -8.07 -2.18 6.31
N PHE A 177 -8.42 -2.47 5.06
CA PHE A 177 -9.78 -2.21 4.53
C PHE A 177 -10.63 -3.47 4.39
N GLY A 178 -10.08 -4.66 4.69
CA GLY A 178 -10.78 -5.94 4.54
C GLY A 178 -11.06 -6.30 3.09
N PRO A 179 -12.14 -7.05 2.80
CA PRO A 179 -12.50 -7.44 1.44
C PRO A 179 -12.75 -6.22 0.54
N MET A 180 -12.16 -6.23 -0.65
CA MET A 180 -12.26 -5.17 -1.65
C MET A 180 -12.59 -5.76 -3.02
N THR A 181 -13.35 -5.03 -3.82
CA THR A 181 -13.63 -5.38 -5.21
C THR A 181 -12.39 -5.17 -6.08
N VAL A 182 -12.35 -5.81 -7.24
CA VAL A 182 -11.27 -5.63 -8.25
C VAL A 182 -11.11 -4.15 -8.61
N LYS A 183 -12.21 -3.41 -8.76
CA LYS A 183 -12.18 -1.96 -9.06
C LYS A 183 -11.55 -1.15 -7.93
N GLU A 184 -11.88 -1.43 -6.68
CA GLU A 184 -11.29 -0.77 -5.51
C GLU A 184 -9.80 -1.08 -5.39
N TRP A 185 -9.41 -2.34 -5.59
CA TRP A 185 -8.00 -2.72 -5.64
C TRP A 185 -7.25 -1.99 -6.75
N GLY A 186 -7.79 -1.95 -7.97
CA GLY A 186 -7.14 -1.24 -9.07
C GLY A 186 -6.97 0.25 -8.79
N LYS A 187 -7.99 0.91 -8.20
CA LYS A 187 -7.88 2.32 -7.81
C LYS A 187 -6.81 2.53 -6.73
N LEU A 188 -6.82 1.71 -5.68
CA LEU A 188 -5.84 1.81 -4.60
C LEU A 188 -4.42 1.60 -5.10
N LEU A 189 -4.18 0.53 -5.87
CA LEU A 189 -2.87 0.21 -6.42
C LEU A 189 -2.35 1.30 -7.35
N GLN A 190 -3.20 1.81 -8.25
CA GLN A 190 -2.82 2.89 -9.16
C GLN A 190 -2.39 4.15 -8.41
N ILE A 191 -3.17 4.58 -7.43
CA ILE A 191 -2.88 5.76 -6.62
C ILE A 191 -1.61 5.54 -5.78
N HIS A 192 -1.46 4.36 -5.19
CA HIS A 192 -0.36 4.04 -4.29
C HIS A 192 0.99 3.91 -5.02
N ILE A 193 1.01 3.20 -6.14
CA ILE A 193 2.21 3.05 -6.97
C ILE A 193 2.63 4.42 -7.52
N ASP A 194 1.70 5.19 -8.09
CA ASP A 194 1.99 6.52 -8.61
C ASP A 194 2.55 7.46 -7.52
N TYR A 195 1.96 7.45 -6.33
CA TYR A 195 2.43 8.23 -5.19
C TYR A 195 3.90 7.92 -4.86
N HIS A 196 4.26 6.64 -4.79
CA HIS A 196 5.60 6.22 -4.42
C HIS A 196 6.63 6.39 -5.54
N LEU A 197 6.24 6.20 -6.79
CA LEU A 197 7.12 6.51 -7.91
C LEU A 197 7.40 8.01 -7.99
N ARG A 198 6.40 8.88 -7.83
CA ARG A 198 6.61 10.34 -7.73
C ARG A 198 7.47 10.73 -6.52
N GLN A 199 7.40 9.98 -5.43
CA GLN A 199 8.25 10.22 -4.25
C GLN A 199 9.75 10.17 -4.60
N PHE A 200 10.11 9.46 -5.65
CA PHE A 200 11.49 9.32 -6.12
C PHE A 200 11.70 9.84 -7.55
N ALA A 201 10.84 10.73 -8.01
CA ALA A 201 10.92 11.33 -9.34
C ALA A 201 11.05 10.27 -10.48
N ALA A 202 10.31 9.16 -10.36
CA ALA A 202 10.28 8.03 -11.29
C ALA A 202 8.91 7.85 -11.96
#